data_8007c1a643c212abce32658e843df2b8
#
_entry.id   8007c1a643c212abce32658e843df2b8
#
_cell.length_a   1.000
_cell.length_b   1.000
_cell.length_c   1.000
_cell.angle_alpha   90.00
_cell.angle_beta   90.00
_cell.angle_gamma   90.00
#
_symmetry.space_group_name_H-M   'P 1'
#
loop_
_entity.id
_entity.type
_entity.pdbx_description
1 polymer ?
#
loop_
_entity_poly.entity_id
_entity_poly.type
_entity_poly.pdbx_seq_one_letter_code
_entity_poly.pdbx_strand_id
1 'polypeptide(L)'
;SSDVCSSDLNKSIEEKLMFIFSAKNLGQTYRRMRYVREYATYQRLQGEEILKKQEQIRKKKAERQQVKAAKENLLQERESEKVKLEEQEKEKRTLVTNLQKKQKGLQNEINKKRREANLLNARIDKLIAEEIERARKRAQEEARREAAARKKEESKEGKSAATETAAKSKPLEAYTMSKADRELSGNFAANRGKLPMPISGAYIITSRYGQYAVEGLRNVKLDNKGIDIQGKPGAQARAIFDGKVAAVFQLNGLFNVLIRHGNYISVYCNLSSASVKAGDTVKTKQSIGQVFSDGTDNGRTVLHFQLRREKEKLNPEPWLNR
;
A
#
# COMPACT_ATOMS: atom_id res chain seq x y z
N SER A 1 58.27 -55.81 21.94
CA SER A 1 59.36 -55.10 21.25
C SER A 1 60.46 -54.57 22.20
N SER A 2 60.16 -54.54 23.49
CA SER A 2 61.10 -54.15 24.54
C SER A 2 62.10 -55.30 24.89
N ASP A 3 61.65 -56.52 24.78
CA ASP A 3 62.42 -57.69 25.20
C ASP A 3 63.48 -58.11 24.18
N VAL A 4 63.27 -57.84 22.89
CA VAL A 4 64.27 -58.16 21.83
C VAL A 4 65.46 -57.22 21.95
N CYS A 5 65.24 -55.98 22.34
CA CYS A 5 66.32 -54.99 22.47
C CYS A 5 67.22 -55.29 23.70
N SER A 6 66.68 -55.87 24.73
CA SER A 6 67.42 -56.24 25.95
C SER A 6 68.33 -57.49 25.76
N SER A 7 67.88 -58.47 24.98
CA SER A 7 68.69 -59.68 24.67
C SER A 7 69.87 -59.37 23.72
N ASP A 8 69.69 -58.46 22.74
CA ASP A 8 70.74 -58.08 21.83
C ASP A 8 71.77 -57.13 22.48
N LEU A 9 71.40 -56.32 23.44
CA LEU A 9 72.32 -55.49 24.23
C LEU A 9 73.25 -56.35 25.11
N ASN A 10 72.72 -57.42 25.69
CA ASN A 10 73.56 -58.36 26.52
C ASN A 10 74.53 -59.18 25.67
N LYS A 11 74.14 -59.69 24.50
CA LYS A 11 75.06 -60.37 23.55
C LYS A 11 76.16 -59.41 23.08
N SER A 12 75.84 -58.18 22.83
CA SER A 12 76.79 -57.14 22.43
C SER A 12 77.87 -56.86 23.48
N ILE A 13 77.62 -57.05 24.79
CA ILE A 13 78.60 -56.75 25.81
C ILE A 13 79.59 -57.92 25.90
N GLU A 14 79.15 -59.21 25.91
CA GLU A 14 80.00 -60.36 25.89
C GLU A 14 80.92 -60.42 24.67
N GLU A 15 80.35 -60.15 23.45
CA GLU A 15 81.13 -60.09 22.24
C GLU A 15 82.16 -58.96 22.26
N LYS A 16 81.85 -57.83 22.86
CA LYS A 16 82.78 -56.71 23.04
C LYS A 16 83.91 -57.05 23.97
N LEU A 17 83.60 -57.75 25.08
CA LEU A 17 84.64 -58.27 26.04
C LEU A 17 85.51 -59.30 25.38
N MET A 18 84.96 -60.28 24.66
CA MET A 18 85.73 -61.28 23.90
C MET A 18 86.63 -60.63 22.87
N PHE A 19 86.16 -59.63 22.17
CA PHE A 19 86.98 -58.90 21.20
C PHE A 19 88.13 -58.15 21.84
N ILE A 20 87.94 -57.54 23.00
CA ILE A 20 88.94 -56.85 23.76
C ILE A 20 90.05 -57.84 24.29
N PHE A 21 89.62 -58.98 24.92
CA PHE A 21 90.50 -59.97 25.56
C PHE A 21 91.19 -60.91 24.57
N SER A 22 90.73 -61.02 23.32
CA SER A 22 91.44 -61.77 22.26
C SER A 22 92.65 -61.05 21.63
N ALA A 23 93.06 -59.93 22.17
CA ALA A 23 94.24 -59.14 21.66
C ALA A 23 95.53 -59.82 22.05
N LYS A 24 96.54 -59.80 21.12
CA LYS A 24 97.83 -60.47 21.30
C LYS A 24 98.89 -59.66 22.10
N ASN A 25 98.64 -58.37 22.33
CA ASN A 25 99.43 -57.48 23.14
C ASN A 25 98.67 -56.35 23.76
N LEU A 26 99.23 -55.69 24.81
CA LEU A 26 98.59 -54.59 25.56
C LEU A 26 98.25 -53.35 24.65
N GLY A 27 99.07 -52.98 23.63
CA GLY A 27 98.75 -51.90 22.73
C GLY A 27 97.58 -52.18 21.82
N GLN A 28 97.40 -53.49 21.46
CA GLN A 28 96.20 -53.89 20.65
C GLN A 28 94.95 -53.90 21.50
N THR A 29 95.02 -54.31 22.78
CA THR A 29 93.92 -54.26 23.75
C THR A 29 93.45 -52.83 23.95
N TYR A 30 94.29 -51.84 24.11
CA TYR A 30 93.94 -50.47 24.28
C TYR A 30 93.26 -49.87 23.02
N ARG A 31 93.72 -50.17 21.83
CA ARG A 31 93.13 -49.76 20.57
C ARG A 31 91.76 -50.34 20.38
N ARG A 32 91.52 -51.62 20.73
CA ARG A 32 90.22 -52.31 20.68
C ARG A 32 89.28 -51.75 21.71
N MET A 33 89.69 -51.45 22.93
CA MET A 33 88.87 -50.82 23.98
C MET A 33 88.45 -49.38 23.51
N ARG A 34 89.33 -48.60 22.90
CA ARG A 34 88.96 -47.28 22.35
C ARG A 34 87.91 -47.42 21.27
N TYR A 35 88.09 -48.34 20.35
CA TYR A 35 87.19 -48.60 19.25
C TYR A 35 85.75 -48.99 19.79
N VAL A 36 85.66 -49.93 20.76
CA VAL A 36 84.42 -50.29 21.34
C VAL A 36 83.75 -49.14 22.06
N ARG A 37 84.50 -48.28 22.74
CA ARG A 37 83.96 -47.05 23.37
C ARG A 37 83.42 -46.05 22.35
N GLU A 38 84.18 -45.81 21.30
CA GLU A 38 83.74 -44.90 20.22
C GLU A 38 82.49 -45.42 19.50
N TYR A 39 82.44 -46.74 19.25
CA TYR A 39 81.30 -47.44 18.67
C TYR A 39 80.06 -47.39 19.59
N ALA A 40 80.24 -47.61 20.86
CA ALA A 40 79.13 -47.48 21.83
C ALA A 40 78.60 -46.07 21.94
N THR A 41 79.49 -45.06 21.88
CA THR A 41 79.12 -43.67 21.87
C THR A 41 78.29 -43.30 20.57
N TYR A 42 78.76 -43.79 19.43
CA TYR A 42 78.09 -43.62 18.13
C TYR A 42 76.70 -44.25 18.14
N GLN A 43 76.58 -45.52 18.63
CA GLN A 43 75.25 -46.16 18.77
C GLN A 43 74.32 -45.42 19.72
N ARG A 44 74.82 -44.84 20.81
CA ARG A 44 73.99 -44.02 21.71
C ARG A 44 73.50 -42.79 21.04
N LEU A 45 74.35 -42.06 20.32
CA LEU A 45 73.98 -40.84 19.57
C LEU A 45 72.95 -41.14 18.48
N GLN A 46 73.11 -42.25 17.75
CA GLN A 46 72.10 -42.69 16.78
C GLN A 46 70.75 -43.06 17.46
N GLY A 47 70.81 -43.74 18.61
CA GLY A 47 69.63 -44.06 19.40
C GLY A 47 68.86 -42.81 19.86
N GLU A 48 69.60 -41.80 20.35
CA GLU A 48 69.04 -40.51 20.75
C GLU A 48 68.44 -39.76 19.53
N GLU A 49 69.08 -39.83 18.38
CA GLU A 49 68.53 -39.22 17.13
C GLU A 49 67.26 -39.91 16.67
N ILE A 50 67.21 -41.26 16.73
CA ILE A 50 66.03 -42.02 16.40
C ILE A 50 64.88 -41.65 17.34
N LEU A 51 65.12 -41.57 18.65
CA LEU A 51 64.08 -41.16 19.63
C LEU A 51 63.56 -39.74 19.37
N LYS A 52 64.47 -38.78 19.04
CA LYS A 52 64.09 -37.42 18.67
C LYS A 52 63.19 -37.43 17.41
N LYS A 53 63.58 -38.18 16.38
CA LYS A 53 62.80 -38.30 15.14
C LYS A 53 61.46 -38.98 15.39
N GLN A 54 61.41 -40.00 16.23
CA GLN A 54 60.14 -40.65 16.62
C GLN A 54 59.20 -39.66 17.34
N GLU A 55 59.71 -38.87 18.28
CA GLU A 55 58.92 -37.86 18.96
C GLU A 55 58.43 -36.77 18.00
N GLN A 56 59.25 -36.29 17.07
CA GLN A 56 58.85 -35.34 16.02
C GLN A 56 57.72 -35.93 15.13
N ILE A 57 57.88 -37.21 14.73
CA ILE A 57 56.83 -37.90 13.93
C ILE A 57 55.55 -38.01 14.73
N ARG A 58 55.61 -38.33 16.03
CA ARG A 58 54.44 -38.42 16.91
C ARG A 58 53.73 -37.08 17.05
N LYS A 59 54.49 -35.97 17.24
CA LYS A 59 53.95 -34.60 17.29
C LYS A 59 53.27 -34.23 15.97
N LYS A 60 53.97 -34.43 14.85
CA LYS A 60 53.38 -34.13 13.51
C LYS A 60 52.17 -34.98 13.19
N LYS A 61 52.10 -36.25 13.66
CA LYS A 61 50.92 -37.10 13.49
C LYS A 61 49.75 -36.58 14.31
N ALA A 62 49.98 -36.14 15.56
CA ALA A 62 48.94 -35.55 16.41
C ALA A 62 48.43 -34.24 15.81
N GLU A 63 49.32 -33.35 15.36
CA GLU A 63 48.92 -32.10 14.68
C GLU A 63 48.06 -32.36 13.42
N ARG A 64 48.50 -33.32 12.59
CA ARG A 64 47.71 -33.69 11.39
C ARG A 64 46.34 -34.24 11.73
N GLN A 65 46.21 -35.02 12.83
CA GLN A 65 44.92 -35.53 13.29
C GLN A 65 44.00 -34.40 13.77
N GLN A 66 44.55 -33.41 14.51
CA GLN A 66 43.79 -32.23 14.93
C GLN A 66 43.31 -31.39 13.72
N VAL A 67 44.20 -31.14 12.77
CA VAL A 67 43.85 -30.42 11.56
C VAL A 67 42.79 -31.14 10.72
N LYS A 68 42.88 -32.48 10.66
CA LYS A 68 41.88 -33.29 9.95
C LYS A 68 40.54 -33.22 10.63
N ALA A 69 40.48 -33.37 11.96
CA ALA A 69 39.23 -33.25 12.72
C ALA A 69 38.61 -31.83 12.59
N ALA A 70 39.43 -30.78 12.67
CA ALA A 70 38.98 -29.43 12.48
C ALA A 70 38.39 -29.18 11.07
N LYS A 71 39.02 -29.74 10.03
CA LYS A 71 38.49 -29.69 8.65
C LYS A 71 37.18 -30.45 8.51
N GLU A 72 37.03 -31.61 9.11
CA GLU A 72 35.81 -32.39 9.06
C GLU A 72 34.64 -31.61 9.72
N ASN A 73 34.89 -31.03 10.90
CA ASN A 73 33.90 -30.18 11.57
C ASN A 73 33.51 -28.98 10.71
N LEU A 74 34.47 -28.28 10.13
CA LEU A 74 34.23 -27.13 9.27
C LEU A 74 33.44 -27.50 8.00
N LEU A 75 33.67 -28.68 7.43
CA LEU A 75 32.91 -29.18 6.30
C LEU A 75 31.47 -29.45 6.67
N GLN A 76 31.20 -30.09 7.81
CA GLN A 76 29.84 -30.30 8.30
C GLN A 76 29.13 -28.98 8.58
N GLU A 77 29.81 -28.04 9.19
CA GLU A 77 29.26 -26.72 9.46
C GLU A 77 28.87 -26.00 8.16
N ARG A 78 29.77 -25.97 7.19
CA ARG A 78 29.47 -25.38 5.85
C ARG A 78 28.33 -26.09 5.12
N GLU A 79 28.23 -27.40 5.23
CA GLU A 79 27.16 -28.16 4.60
C GLU A 79 25.80 -27.84 5.25
N SER A 80 25.76 -27.73 6.57
CA SER A 80 24.56 -27.29 7.29
C SER A 80 24.16 -25.86 6.98
N GLU A 81 25.12 -24.93 6.87
CA GLU A 81 24.86 -23.55 6.45
C GLU A 81 24.35 -23.48 5.02
N LYS A 82 24.91 -24.27 4.11
CA LYS A 82 24.46 -24.33 2.71
C LYS A 82 23.00 -24.77 2.62
N VAL A 83 22.62 -25.82 3.34
CA VAL A 83 21.23 -26.30 3.37
C VAL A 83 20.30 -25.20 3.91
N LYS A 84 20.67 -24.54 5.02
CA LYS A 84 19.89 -23.41 5.57
C LYS A 84 19.72 -22.25 4.59
N LEU A 85 20.79 -21.91 3.88
CA LEU A 85 20.74 -20.84 2.87
C LEU A 85 19.85 -21.19 1.68
N GLU A 86 19.92 -22.43 1.20
CA GLU A 86 19.06 -22.94 0.12
C GLU A 86 17.58 -22.91 0.53
N GLU A 87 17.26 -23.30 1.76
CA GLU A 87 15.91 -23.23 2.30
C GLU A 87 15.41 -21.79 2.41
N GLN A 88 16.22 -20.89 2.98
CA GLN A 88 15.90 -19.46 3.05
C GLN A 88 15.72 -18.82 1.67
N GLU A 89 16.54 -19.20 0.70
CA GLU A 89 16.38 -18.72 -0.68
C GLU A 89 15.07 -19.18 -1.29
N LYS A 90 14.69 -20.44 -1.09
CA LYS A 90 13.43 -21.01 -1.53
C LYS A 90 12.23 -20.30 -0.90
N GLU A 91 12.29 -20.05 0.42
CA GLU A 91 11.25 -19.30 1.12
C GLU A 91 11.13 -17.87 0.60
N LYS A 92 12.24 -17.16 0.43
CA LYS A 92 12.26 -15.80 -0.14
C LYS A 92 11.69 -15.76 -1.56
N ARG A 93 12.05 -16.71 -2.41
CA ARG A 93 11.50 -16.81 -3.79
C ARG A 93 9.99 -17.03 -3.77
N THR A 94 9.51 -17.90 -2.89
CA THR A 94 8.07 -18.15 -2.72
C THR A 94 7.35 -16.90 -2.23
N LEU A 95 7.91 -16.21 -1.24
CA LEU A 95 7.37 -14.95 -0.71
C LEU A 95 7.30 -13.87 -1.79
N VAL A 96 8.37 -13.67 -2.56
CA VAL A 96 8.41 -12.71 -3.68
C VAL A 96 7.32 -13.02 -4.71
N THR A 97 7.19 -14.29 -5.10
CA THR A 97 6.16 -14.72 -6.06
C THR A 97 4.75 -14.44 -5.54
N ASN A 98 4.49 -14.72 -4.25
CA ASN A 98 3.20 -14.46 -3.62
C ASN A 98 2.90 -12.95 -3.52
N LEU A 99 3.90 -12.15 -3.18
CA LEU A 99 3.77 -10.68 -3.13
C LEU A 99 3.49 -10.10 -4.52
N GLN A 100 4.17 -10.58 -5.57
CA GLN A 100 3.91 -10.17 -6.95
C GLN A 100 2.49 -10.52 -7.41
N LYS A 101 1.98 -11.73 -7.06
CA LYS A 101 0.59 -12.11 -7.33
C LYS A 101 -0.40 -11.20 -6.63
N LYS A 102 -0.18 -10.91 -5.34
CA LYS A 102 -1.02 -9.98 -4.57
C LYS A 102 -0.97 -8.57 -5.15
N GLN A 103 0.20 -8.06 -5.51
CA GLN A 103 0.35 -6.76 -6.16
C GLN A 103 -0.43 -6.67 -7.46
N LYS A 104 -0.34 -7.69 -8.32
CA LYS A 104 -1.10 -7.74 -9.58
C LYS A 104 -2.61 -7.78 -9.32
N GLY A 105 -3.07 -8.56 -8.34
CA GLY A 105 -4.47 -8.61 -7.91
C GLY A 105 -4.98 -7.24 -7.48
N LEU A 106 -4.27 -6.58 -6.57
CA LEU A 106 -4.62 -5.23 -6.09
C LEU A 106 -4.62 -4.19 -7.23
N GLN A 107 -3.65 -4.26 -8.14
CA GLN A 107 -3.62 -3.36 -9.30
C GLN A 107 -4.84 -3.53 -10.20
N ASN A 108 -5.28 -4.76 -10.43
CA ASN A 108 -6.51 -5.04 -11.20
C ASN A 108 -7.75 -4.50 -10.48
N GLU A 109 -7.82 -4.66 -9.17
CA GLU A 109 -8.93 -4.12 -8.37
C GLU A 109 -8.98 -2.59 -8.40
N ILE A 110 -7.84 -1.93 -8.24
CA ILE A 110 -7.72 -0.47 -8.39
C ILE A 110 -8.20 -0.01 -9.77
N ASN A 111 -7.79 -0.70 -10.82
CA ASN A 111 -8.20 -0.36 -12.19
C ASN A 111 -9.71 -0.57 -12.40
N LYS A 112 -10.30 -1.63 -11.81
CA LYS A 112 -11.74 -1.85 -11.82
C LYS A 112 -12.49 -0.71 -11.12
N LYS A 113 -12.09 -0.38 -9.90
CA LYS A 113 -12.68 0.72 -9.12
C LYS A 113 -12.57 2.08 -9.81
N ARG A 114 -11.45 2.35 -10.48
CA ARG A 114 -11.28 3.57 -11.30
C ARG A 114 -12.27 3.63 -12.47
N ARG A 115 -12.49 2.52 -13.17
CA ARG A 115 -13.48 2.46 -14.27
C ARG A 115 -14.88 2.69 -13.75
N GLU A 116 -15.25 2.07 -12.62
CA GLU A 116 -16.56 2.27 -11.98
C GLU A 116 -16.77 3.74 -11.58
N ALA A 117 -15.78 4.37 -10.95
CA ALA A 117 -15.83 5.79 -10.58
C ALA A 117 -15.94 6.71 -11.81
N ASN A 118 -15.23 6.41 -12.89
CA ASN A 118 -15.32 7.20 -14.13
C ASN A 118 -16.72 7.06 -14.78
N LEU A 119 -17.28 5.86 -14.81
CA LEU A 119 -18.64 5.63 -15.31
C LEU A 119 -19.70 6.39 -14.47
N LEU A 120 -19.57 6.35 -13.15
CA LEU A 120 -20.43 7.09 -12.24
C LEU A 120 -20.34 8.60 -12.52
N ASN A 121 -19.13 9.16 -12.58
CA ASN A 121 -18.92 10.58 -12.85
C ASN A 121 -19.47 10.98 -14.23
N ALA A 122 -19.24 10.18 -15.27
CA ALA A 122 -19.78 10.44 -16.60
C ALA A 122 -21.32 10.45 -16.61
N ARG A 123 -21.95 9.51 -15.87
CA ARG A 123 -23.42 9.49 -15.74
C ARG A 123 -23.94 10.70 -14.99
N ILE A 124 -23.30 11.10 -13.92
CA ILE A 124 -23.62 12.32 -13.16
C ILE A 124 -23.48 13.56 -14.06
N ASP A 125 -22.35 13.68 -14.77
CA ASP A 125 -22.09 14.81 -15.67
C ASP A 125 -23.20 14.95 -16.77
N LYS A 126 -23.63 13.82 -17.33
CA LYS A 126 -24.73 13.77 -18.31
C LYS A 126 -26.05 14.23 -17.71
N LEU A 127 -26.43 13.71 -16.55
CA LEU A 127 -27.68 14.06 -15.88
C LEU A 127 -27.73 15.53 -15.47
N ILE A 128 -26.58 16.07 -15.02
CA ILE A 128 -26.47 17.49 -14.69
C ILE A 128 -26.64 18.35 -15.96
N ALA A 129 -26.03 17.98 -17.07
CA ALA A 129 -26.18 18.70 -18.33
C ALA A 129 -27.65 18.70 -18.80
N GLU A 130 -28.32 17.54 -18.72
CA GLU A 130 -29.74 17.42 -19.03
C GLU A 130 -30.63 18.31 -18.13
N GLU A 131 -30.33 18.34 -16.81
CA GLU A 131 -31.11 19.16 -15.88
C GLU A 131 -30.88 20.66 -16.10
N ILE A 132 -29.65 21.06 -16.40
CA ILE A 132 -29.36 22.48 -16.78
C ILE A 132 -30.19 22.88 -18.01
N GLU A 133 -30.23 22.04 -19.04
CA GLU A 133 -31.03 22.30 -20.25
C GLU A 133 -32.53 22.36 -19.96
N ARG A 134 -33.06 21.47 -19.15
CA ARG A 134 -34.47 21.50 -18.69
C ARG A 134 -34.79 22.76 -17.91
N ALA A 135 -33.86 23.20 -17.07
CA ALA A 135 -34.01 24.40 -16.28
C ALA A 135 -34.00 25.66 -17.16
N ARG A 136 -33.10 25.72 -18.17
CA ARG A 136 -33.08 26.80 -19.17
C ARG A 136 -34.41 26.89 -19.93
N LYS A 137 -34.95 25.78 -20.40
CA LYS A 137 -36.22 25.72 -21.10
C LYS A 137 -37.37 26.22 -20.22
N ARG A 138 -37.44 25.77 -18.96
CA ARG A 138 -38.43 26.23 -17.99
C ARG A 138 -38.35 27.75 -17.76
N ALA A 139 -37.15 28.28 -17.55
CA ALA A 139 -36.92 29.70 -17.34
C ALA A 139 -37.33 30.53 -18.58
N GLN A 140 -37.06 30.03 -19.79
CA GLN A 140 -37.49 30.71 -21.04
C GLN A 140 -38.99 30.69 -21.22
N GLU A 141 -39.65 29.55 -20.88
CA GLU A 141 -41.13 29.48 -20.94
C GLU A 141 -41.78 30.42 -19.93
N GLU A 142 -41.24 30.47 -18.70
CA GLU A 142 -41.69 31.36 -17.64
C GLU A 142 -41.58 32.83 -18.05
N ALA A 143 -40.40 33.21 -18.58
CA ALA A 143 -40.16 34.56 -19.12
C ALA A 143 -41.12 34.91 -20.27
N ARG A 144 -41.42 33.93 -21.17
CA ARG A 144 -42.41 34.15 -22.26
C ARG A 144 -43.82 34.33 -21.73
N ARG A 145 -44.24 33.54 -20.70
CA ARG A 145 -45.54 33.66 -20.04
C ARG A 145 -45.69 34.98 -19.30
N GLU A 146 -44.64 35.42 -18.58
CA GLU A 146 -44.64 36.72 -17.91
C GLU A 146 -44.71 37.89 -18.93
N ALA A 147 -43.95 37.82 -20.03
CA ALA A 147 -43.97 38.81 -21.09
C ALA A 147 -45.35 38.85 -21.78
N ALA A 148 -45.98 37.68 -21.99
CA ALA A 148 -47.34 37.62 -22.55
C ALA A 148 -48.39 38.12 -21.58
N ALA A 149 -48.24 37.89 -20.27
CA ALA A 149 -49.15 38.42 -19.23
C ALA A 149 -49.04 39.94 -19.14
N ARG A 150 -47.84 40.52 -19.14
CA ARG A 150 -47.63 41.98 -19.17
C ARG A 150 -48.21 42.65 -20.41
N LYS A 151 -48.07 42.04 -21.58
CA LYS A 151 -48.70 42.56 -22.82
C LYS A 151 -50.26 42.52 -22.75
N LYS A 152 -50.82 41.54 -22.02
CA LYS A 152 -52.29 41.48 -21.78
C LYS A 152 -52.75 42.52 -20.77
N GLU A 153 -51.95 42.87 -19.77
CA GLU A 153 -52.27 43.95 -18.81
C GLU A 153 -52.11 45.31 -19.44
N GLU A 154 -51.00 45.57 -20.22
CA GLU A 154 -50.81 46.80 -20.96
C GLU A 154 -51.92 47.05 -22.03
N SER A 155 -52.49 45.98 -22.56
CA SER A 155 -53.64 46.14 -23.51
C SER A 155 -55.00 46.44 -22.85
N LYS A 156 -55.09 46.34 -21.50
CA LYS A 156 -56.28 46.69 -20.73
C LYS A 156 -56.25 48.06 -20.09
N GLU A 157 -55.07 48.68 -19.95
CA GLU A 157 -54.90 50.03 -19.51
C GLU A 157 -54.44 50.86 -20.72
N GLY A 158 -55.36 51.64 -21.29
CA GLY A 158 -55.13 52.48 -22.47
C GLY A 158 -54.12 53.59 -22.24
N LYS A 159 -53.27 53.75 -23.24
CA LYS A 159 -52.54 54.96 -23.63
C LYS A 159 -52.00 55.88 -22.53
N SER A 160 -50.65 55.88 -22.34
CA SER A 160 -49.92 57.17 -22.38
C SER A 160 -48.41 56.93 -22.51
N ALA A 161 -47.87 57.70 -23.50
CA ALA A 161 -46.50 58.20 -23.63
C ALA A 161 -45.30 57.23 -23.70
N ALA A 162 -44.72 57.30 -24.89
CA ALA A 162 -43.36 56.83 -25.24
C ALA A 162 -42.29 57.53 -24.39
N THR A 163 -41.31 56.75 -23.96
CA THR A 163 -39.94 57.22 -23.80
C THR A 163 -39.00 56.06 -24.11
N GLU A 164 -38.30 56.23 -25.24
CA GLU A 164 -37.16 55.35 -25.60
C GLU A 164 -36.05 55.46 -24.56
N THR A 165 -35.65 54.33 -23.99
CA THR A 165 -34.31 54.23 -23.49
C THR A 165 -33.71 52.88 -23.98
N ALA A 166 -32.75 53.09 -24.87
CA ALA A 166 -31.94 52.05 -25.49
C ALA A 166 -31.26 51.17 -24.38
N ALA A 167 -31.74 49.99 -24.22
CA ALA A 167 -31.03 48.99 -23.44
C ALA A 167 -29.92 48.36 -24.28
N LYS A 168 -28.69 48.76 -23.98
CA LYS A 168 -27.46 48.10 -24.47
C LYS A 168 -27.56 46.60 -24.31
N SER A 169 -27.47 45.90 -25.44
CA SER A 169 -27.30 44.45 -25.50
C SER A 169 -26.03 44.02 -24.75
N LYS A 170 -26.18 43.40 -23.60
CA LYS A 170 -25.11 42.65 -22.94
C LYS A 170 -24.99 41.24 -23.56
N PRO A 171 -23.78 40.65 -23.60
CA PRO A 171 -23.53 39.42 -24.32
C PRO A 171 -24.37 38.25 -23.77
N LEU A 172 -24.83 37.42 -24.67
CA LEU A 172 -25.74 36.28 -24.49
C LEU A 172 -25.03 35.06 -23.88
N GLU A 173 -24.47 35.17 -22.68
CA GLU A 173 -23.88 34.02 -21.95
C GLU A 173 -24.26 33.95 -20.46
N ALA A 174 -25.16 34.78 -19.98
CA ALA A 174 -25.67 34.60 -18.62
C ALA A 174 -26.90 33.70 -18.66
N TYR A 175 -26.80 32.54 -18.09
CA TYR A 175 -27.91 31.64 -17.76
C TYR A 175 -29.02 32.44 -17.08
N THR A 176 -30.15 32.63 -17.75
CA THR A 176 -31.34 33.26 -17.15
C THR A 176 -32.01 32.26 -16.23
N MET A 177 -31.66 32.29 -14.93
CA MET A 177 -32.34 31.54 -13.89
C MET A 177 -33.74 32.12 -13.64
N SER A 178 -34.69 31.24 -13.25
CA SER A 178 -35.97 31.70 -12.69
C SER A 178 -35.73 32.55 -11.43
N LYS A 179 -36.67 33.42 -11.07
CA LYS A 179 -36.56 34.25 -9.87
C LYS A 179 -36.36 33.39 -8.61
N ALA A 180 -37.11 32.30 -8.50
CA ALA A 180 -37.02 31.33 -7.38
C ALA A 180 -35.64 30.63 -7.33
N ASP A 181 -35.09 30.20 -8.49
CA ASP A 181 -33.77 29.57 -8.53
C ASP A 181 -32.65 30.54 -8.16
N ARG A 182 -32.81 31.84 -8.53
CA ARG A 182 -31.82 32.87 -8.18
C ARG A 182 -31.81 33.15 -6.67
N GLU A 183 -32.99 33.24 -6.05
CA GLU A 183 -33.11 33.41 -4.61
C GLU A 183 -32.56 32.22 -3.86
N LEU A 184 -32.91 31.00 -4.30
CA LEU A 184 -32.40 29.76 -3.71
C LEU A 184 -30.86 29.64 -3.84
N SER A 185 -30.29 30.04 -4.97
CA SER A 185 -28.83 30.11 -5.19
C SER A 185 -28.17 31.11 -4.26
N GLY A 186 -28.74 32.28 -4.07
CA GLY A 186 -28.23 33.30 -3.17
C GLY A 186 -28.23 32.82 -1.72
N ASN A 187 -29.33 32.23 -1.29
CA ASN A 187 -29.47 31.66 0.05
C ASN A 187 -28.49 30.50 0.29
N PHE A 188 -28.30 29.61 -0.71
CA PHE A 188 -27.32 28.55 -0.62
C PHE A 188 -25.88 29.09 -0.45
N ALA A 189 -25.49 30.05 -1.27
CA ALA A 189 -24.17 30.67 -1.21
C ALA A 189 -23.91 31.40 0.11
N ALA A 190 -24.90 32.06 0.68
CA ALA A 190 -24.82 32.74 1.97
C ALA A 190 -24.64 31.79 3.16
N ASN A 191 -25.00 30.52 3.00
CA ASN A 191 -24.84 29.46 4.01
C ASN A 191 -23.53 28.67 3.86
N ARG A 192 -22.57 29.16 3.11
CA ARG A 192 -21.23 28.55 3.01
C ARG A 192 -20.59 28.41 4.40
N GLY A 193 -20.13 27.20 4.75
CA GLY A 193 -19.55 26.86 6.08
C GLY A 193 -20.60 26.56 7.16
N LYS A 194 -21.90 26.69 6.85
CA LYS A 194 -23.00 26.44 7.79
C LYS A 194 -23.91 25.28 7.36
N LEU A 195 -23.67 24.70 6.17
CA LEU A 195 -24.47 23.60 5.66
C LEU A 195 -24.28 22.34 6.52
N PRO A 196 -25.35 21.60 6.86
CA PRO A 196 -25.22 20.40 7.67
C PRO A 196 -24.47 19.30 6.93
N MET A 197 -23.86 18.40 7.68
CA MET A 197 -23.24 17.21 7.10
C MET A 197 -24.28 16.37 6.36
N PRO A 198 -23.93 15.82 5.17
CA PRO A 198 -24.86 15.07 4.32
C PRO A 198 -25.20 13.67 4.85
N ILE A 199 -24.69 13.29 6.02
CA ILE A 199 -24.91 12.00 6.66
C ILE A 199 -25.42 12.18 8.10
N SER A 200 -26.23 11.24 8.57
CA SER A 200 -26.73 11.24 9.95
C SER A 200 -25.76 10.54 10.91
N GLY A 201 -25.75 10.99 12.18
CA GLY A 201 -24.97 10.37 13.25
C GLY A 201 -23.47 10.74 13.23
N ALA A 202 -22.68 9.95 13.94
CA ALA A 202 -21.22 10.13 13.98
C ALA A 202 -20.59 9.76 12.64
N TYR A 203 -19.61 10.51 12.22
CA TYR A 203 -18.95 10.34 10.92
C TYR A 203 -17.46 10.65 10.96
N ILE A 204 -16.74 10.14 9.96
CA ILE A 204 -15.32 10.45 9.68
C ILE A 204 -15.18 10.68 8.17
N ILE A 205 -14.46 11.71 7.76
CA ILE A 205 -14.09 11.92 6.35
C ILE A 205 -12.89 11.02 6.04
N THR A 206 -13.11 10.01 5.23
CA THR A 206 -12.08 9.02 4.86
C THR A 206 -11.31 9.41 3.60
N SER A 207 -11.92 10.23 2.74
CA SER A 207 -11.32 10.65 1.48
C SER A 207 -11.70 12.10 1.19
N ARG A 208 -10.71 12.94 0.90
CA ARG A 208 -10.91 14.37 0.65
C ARG A 208 -11.07 14.65 -0.82
N TYR A 209 -11.52 15.87 -1.14
CA TYR A 209 -11.61 16.35 -2.51
C TYR A 209 -10.24 16.59 -3.13
N GLY A 210 -10.07 16.24 -4.41
CA GLY A 210 -8.88 16.54 -5.22
C GLY A 210 -8.00 15.32 -5.51
N GLN A 211 -6.80 15.60 -6.00
CA GLN A 211 -5.83 14.57 -6.34
C GLN A 211 -4.82 14.41 -5.20
N TYR A 212 -4.61 13.19 -4.74
CA TYR A 212 -3.61 12.87 -3.74
C TYR A 212 -3.02 11.47 -3.96
N ALA A 213 -1.77 11.32 -3.52
CA ALA A 213 -1.10 10.02 -3.55
C ALA A 213 -1.63 9.13 -2.40
N VAL A 214 -1.76 7.84 -2.68
CA VAL A 214 -2.14 6.87 -1.64
C VAL A 214 -0.89 6.46 -0.88
N GLU A 215 -0.91 6.65 0.43
CA GLU A 215 0.19 6.27 1.30
C GLU A 215 0.47 4.76 1.18
N GLY A 216 1.75 4.38 1.03
CA GLY A 216 2.16 2.99 0.84
C GLY A 216 2.06 2.44 -0.59
N LEU A 217 1.46 3.16 -1.55
CA LEU A 217 1.35 2.74 -2.94
C LEU A 217 2.09 3.72 -3.86
N ARG A 218 3.32 3.38 -4.27
CA ARG A 218 4.08 4.16 -5.24
C ARG A 218 3.31 4.24 -6.57
N ASN A 219 3.16 5.47 -7.11
CA ASN A 219 2.50 5.77 -8.39
C ASN A 219 0.96 5.59 -8.43
N VAL A 220 0.28 5.41 -7.30
CA VAL A 220 -1.18 5.42 -7.27
C VAL A 220 -1.66 6.80 -6.80
N LYS A 221 -2.26 7.57 -7.72
CA LYS A 221 -2.96 8.82 -7.40
C LYS A 221 -4.46 8.56 -7.41
N LEU A 222 -5.16 8.99 -6.39
CA LEU A 222 -6.62 9.09 -6.37
C LEU A 222 -7.02 10.48 -6.84
N ASP A 223 -8.09 10.54 -7.61
CA ASP A 223 -8.72 11.78 -8.09
C ASP A 223 -10.19 11.76 -7.64
N ASN A 224 -10.43 12.28 -6.43
CA ASN A 224 -11.75 12.32 -5.83
C ASN A 224 -12.47 13.61 -6.21
N LYS A 225 -13.61 13.49 -6.87
CA LYS A 225 -14.44 14.63 -7.32
C LYS A 225 -15.43 15.10 -6.24
N GLY A 226 -15.36 14.51 -5.06
CA GLY A 226 -16.17 14.84 -3.88
C GLY A 226 -15.40 14.51 -2.61
N ILE A 227 -16.12 14.12 -1.58
CA ILE A 227 -15.58 13.61 -0.31
C ILE A 227 -16.25 12.27 0.01
N ASP A 228 -15.51 11.36 0.64
CA ASP A 228 -16.06 10.12 1.15
C ASP A 228 -16.21 10.21 2.66
N ILE A 229 -17.43 9.99 3.13
CA ILE A 229 -17.81 10.14 4.53
C ILE A 229 -18.22 8.78 5.05
N GLN A 230 -17.48 8.24 5.99
CA GLN A 230 -17.79 7.00 6.67
C GLN A 230 -18.68 7.29 7.87
N GLY A 231 -19.85 6.67 7.90
CA GLY A 231 -20.79 6.67 9.02
C GLY A 231 -20.85 5.32 9.72
N LYS A 232 -21.79 5.19 10.66
CA LYS A 232 -22.15 3.91 11.28
C LYS A 232 -23.11 3.12 10.37
N PRO A 233 -23.16 1.78 10.48
CA PRO A 233 -24.19 0.99 9.80
C PRO A 233 -25.59 1.52 10.09
N GLY A 234 -26.42 1.63 9.04
CA GLY A 234 -27.75 2.22 9.14
C GLY A 234 -27.81 3.75 9.03
N ALA A 235 -26.66 4.43 8.83
CA ALA A 235 -26.64 5.87 8.63
C ALA A 235 -27.47 6.29 7.41
N GLN A 236 -28.13 7.45 7.52
CA GLN A 236 -28.96 8.00 6.46
C GLN A 236 -28.29 9.20 5.78
N ALA A 237 -28.42 9.28 4.47
CA ALA A 237 -28.06 10.46 3.73
C ALA A 237 -29.13 11.54 3.94
N ARG A 238 -28.69 12.80 4.11
CA ARG A 238 -29.57 13.96 4.39
C ARG A 238 -29.30 15.10 3.41
N ALA A 239 -30.36 15.78 2.97
CA ALA A 239 -30.23 16.97 2.16
C ALA A 239 -29.49 18.06 2.94
N ILE A 240 -28.44 18.63 2.33
CA ILE A 240 -27.64 19.71 2.95
C ILE A 240 -28.34 21.06 2.95
N PHE A 241 -29.32 21.24 2.06
CA PHE A 241 -30.10 22.47 1.93
C PHE A 241 -31.43 22.19 1.26
N ASP A 242 -32.36 23.14 1.36
CA ASP A 242 -33.64 23.11 0.65
C ASP A 242 -33.42 23.02 -0.86
N GLY A 243 -34.20 22.24 -1.57
CA GLY A 243 -34.02 22.06 -2.99
C GLY A 243 -35.01 21.13 -3.64
N LYS A 244 -34.81 20.85 -4.91
CA LYS A 244 -35.59 19.93 -5.71
C LYS A 244 -34.76 18.76 -6.19
N VAL A 245 -35.25 17.54 -6.06
CA VAL A 245 -34.59 16.35 -6.56
C VAL A 245 -34.58 16.39 -8.09
N ALA A 246 -33.39 16.55 -8.66
CA ALA A 246 -33.18 16.64 -10.10
C ALA A 246 -33.21 15.27 -10.77
N ALA A 247 -32.59 14.26 -10.12
CA ALA A 247 -32.57 12.90 -10.62
C ALA A 247 -32.34 11.89 -9.49
N VAL A 248 -32.89 10.70 -9.66
CA VAL A 248 -32.56 9.49 -8.90
C VAL A 248 -32.24 8.42 -9.91
N PHE A 249 -31.09 7.77 -9.78
CA PHE A 249 -30.69 6.69 -10.68
C PHE A 249 -29.91 5.61 -9.94
N GLN A 250 -29.92 4.42 -10.50
CA GLN A 250 -29.19 3.26 -9.95
C GLN A 250 -27.99 2.93 -10.84
N LEU A 251 -26.85 2.66 -10.22
CA LEU A 251 -25.63 2.18 -10.86
C LEU A 251 -24.99 1.09 -9.98
N ASN A 252 -24.68 -0.05 -10.57
CA ASN A 252 -24.13 -1.22 -9.85
C ASN A 252 -24.95 -1.65 -8.62
N GLY A 253 -26.28 -1.54 -8.70
CA GLY A 253 -27.18 -1.89 -7.59
C GLY A 253 -27.32 -0.81 -6.51
N LEU A 254 -26.59 0.29 -6.56
CA LEU A 254 -26.63 1.38 -5.60
C LEU A 254 -27.36 2.59 -6.16
N PHE A 255 -28.15 3.25 -5.32
CA PHE A 255 -28.87 4.46 -5.68
C PHE A 255 -27.99 5.68 -5.53
N ASN A 256 -28.27 6.65 -6.42
CA ASN A 256 -27.60 7.95 -6.45
C ASN A 256 -28.67 9.02 -6.61
N VAL A 257 -28.60 10.07 -5.79
CA VAL A 257 -29.58 11.16 -5.75
C VAL A 257 -28.89 12.49 -6.05
N LEU A 258 -29.47 13.26 -6.97
CA LEU A 258 -29.04 14.61 -7.31
C LEU A 258 -30.10 15.58 -6.81
N ILE A 259 -29.71 16.57 -6.01
CA ILE A 259 -30.59 17.64 -5.53
C ILE A 259 -30.08 18.97 -6.04
N ARG A 260 -30.99 19.74 -6.62
CA ARG A 260 -30.72 21.06 -7.15
C ARG A 260 -31.11 22.13 -6.14
N HIS A 261 -30.21 23.09 -5.91
CA HIS A 261 -30.35 24.24 -5.01
C HIS A 261 -30.10 25.54 -5.82
N GLY A 262 -30.98 25.83 -6.80
CA GLY A 262 -30.76 26.88 -7.78
C GLY A 262 -29.68 26.50 -8.81
N ASN A 263 -28.53 27.17 -8.82
CA ASN A 263 -27.39 26.81 -9.68
C ASN A 263 -26.38 25.83 -8.99
N TYR A 264 -26.60 25.50 -7.73
CA TYR A 264 -25.82 24.47 -7.04
C TYR A 264 -26.51 23.11 -7.12
N ILE A 265 -25.70 22.05 -7.17
CA ILE A 265 -26.18 20.66 -7.20
C ILE A 265 -25.38 19.86 -6.20
N SER A 266 -26.06 19.21 -5.26
CA SER A 266 -25.49 18.23 -4.37
C SER A 266 -25.78 16.82 -4.90
N VAL A 267 -24.77 15.94 -4.82
CA VAL A 267 -24.81 14.56 -5.33
C VAL A 267 -24.52 13.63 -4.19
N TYR A 268 -25.41 12.67 -3.99
CA TYR A 268 -25.32 11.65 -2.94
C TYR A 268 -25.23 10.29 -3.60
N CYS A 269 -24.12 9.59 -3.43
CA CYS A 269 -23.87 8.28 -4.04
C CYS A 269 -23.70 7.20 -2.98
N ASN A 270 -23.80 5.95 -3.39
CA ASN A 270 -23.67 4.75 -2.56
C ASN A 270 -24.81 4.60 -1.54
N LEU A 271 -26.05 4.78 -2.00
CA LEU A 271 -27.24 4.54 -1.17
C LEU A 271 -27.78 3.12 -1.45
N SER A 272 -28.19 2.40 -0.41
CA SER A 272 -28.90 1.12 -0.53
C SER A 272 -30.36 1.33 -0.93
N SER A 273 -30.94 2.48 -0.54
CA SER A 273 -32.32 2.86 -0.90
C SER A 273 -32.43 4.38 -1.07
N ALA A 274 -33.35 4.83 -1.90
CA ALA A 274 -33.73 6.22 -2.02
C ALA A 274 -35.18 6.41 -1.50
N SER A 275 -35.36 7.37 -0.60
CA SER A 275 -36.65 7.72 -0.03
C SER A 275 -37.35 8.84 -0.80
N VAL A 276 -36.75 9.36 -1.85
CA VAL A 276 -37.20 10.48 -2.68
C VAL A 276 -37.21 10.10 -4.15
N LYS A 277 -38.00 10.81 -4.95
CA LYS A 277 -38.10 10.64 -6.41
C LYS A 277 -37.73 11.93 -7.13
N ALA A 278 -37.36 11.81 -8.40
CA ALA A 278 -37.10 12.97 -9.26
C ALA A 278 -38.33 13.89 -9.29
N GLY A 279 -38.14 15.17 -9.04
CA GLY A 279 -39.18 16.18 -8.95
C GLY A 279 -39.65 16.53 -7.53
N ASP A 280 -39.34 15.72 -6.54
CA ASP A 280 -39.67 15.99 -5.13
C ASP A 280 -38.95 17.23 -4.61
N THR A 281 -39.66 18.00 -3.74
CA THR A 281 -39.00 19.08 -2.99
C THR A 281 -38.54 18.54 -1.64
N VAL A 282 -37.30 18.84 -1.28
CA VAL A 282 -36.71 18.41 -0.01
C VAL A 282 -36.32 19.60 0.84
N LYS A 283 -36.37 19.43 2.14
CA LYS A 283 -35.93 20.40 3.13
C LYS A 283 -34.56 20.07 3.68
N THR A 284 -33.88 21.08 4.20
CA THR A 284 -32.58 20.94 4.89
C THR A 284 -32.70 19.88 6.00
N LYS A 285 -31.69 18.97 6.05
CA LYS A 285 -31.60 17.83 6.95
C LYS A 285 -32.67 16.71 6.72
N GLN A 286 -33.50 16.83 5.71
CA GLN A 286 -34.45 15.76 5.38
C GLN A 286 -33.69 14.52 4.91
N SER A 287 -34.09 13.33 5.40
CA SER A 287 -33.55 12.04 4.94
C SER A 287 -33.95 11.80 3.48
N ILE A 288 -33.00 11.40 2.65
CA ILE A 288 -33.18 11.14 1.23
C ILE A 288 -32.91 9.67 0.85
N GLY A 289 -32.38 8.88 1.77
CA GLY A 289 -32.13 7.47 1.58
C GLY A 289 -31.16 6.91 2.60
N GLN A 290 -31.00 5.61 2.61
CA GLN A 290 -30.06 4.91 3.49
C GLN A 290 -28.73 4.71 2.79
N VAL A 291 -27.63 4.98 3.48
CA VAL A 291 -26.28 4.72 2.97
C VAL A 291 -26.04 3.22 2.95
N PHE A 292 -25.43 2.73 1.88
CA PHE A 292 -25.07 1.32 1.73
C PHE A 292 -24.01 0.92 2.76
N SER A 293 -24.26 -0.19 3.43
CA SER A 293 -23.33 -0.82 4.37
C SER A 293 -22.81 -2.12 3.77
N ASP A 294 -21.50 -2.22 3.59
CA ASP A 294 -20.87 -3.42 3.04
C ASP A 294 -20.74 -4.50 4.12
N GLY A 295 -21.59 -5.53 4.05
CA GLY A 295 -21.55 -6.65 5.00
C GLY A 295 -20.28 -7.49 4.93
N THR A 296 -19.53 -7.41 3.82
CA THR A 296 -18.28 -8.15 3.63
C THR A 296 -17.07 -7.41 4.19
N ASP A 297 -17.19 -6.08 4.43
CA ASP A 297 -16.13 -5.21 4.97
C ASP A 297 -16.57 -4.62 6.33
N ASN A 298 -16.82 -5.47 7.31
CA ASN A 298 -17.20 -5.10 8.69
C ASN A 298 -18.34 -4.05 8.79
N GLY A 299 -19.27 -4.07 7.84
CA GLY A 299 -20.36 -3.08 7.80
C GLY A 299 -19.90 -1.68 7.39
N ARG A 300 -18.79 -1.56 6.65
CA ARG A 300 -18.28 -0.27 6.18
C ARG A 300 -19.36 0.48 5.42
N THR A 301 -19.72 1.65 5.95
CA THR A 301 -20.81 2.50 5.47
C THR A 301 -20.23 3.81 4.99
N VAL A 302 -20.13 4.01 3.67
CA VAL A 302 -19.47 5.19 3.08
C VAL A 302 -20.41 5.89 2.12
N LEU A 303 -20.73 7.15 2.42
CA LEU A 303 -21.41 8.07 1.53
C LEU A 303 -20.37 8.82 0.68
N HIS A 304 -20.46 8.72 -0.65
CA HIS A 304 -19.71 9.59 -1.53
C HIS A 304 -20.55 10.82 -1.85
N PHE A 305 -20.03 12.00 -1.50
CA PHE A 305 -20.74 13.27 -1.60
C PHE A 305 -20.00 14.25 -2.51
N GLN A 306 -20.69 14.82 -3.50
CA GLN A 306 -20.15 15.86 -4.38
C GLN A 306 -20.98 17.12 -4.29
N LEU A 307 -20.33 18.27 -4.42
CA LEU A 307 -20.97 19.57 -4.58
C LEU A 307 -20.54 20.18 -5.90
N ARG A 308 -21.48 20.74 -6.65
CA ARG A 308 -21.21 21.35 -7.94
C ARG A 308 -21.92 22.70 -8.06
N ARG A 309 -21.35 23.60 -8.83
CA ARG A 309 -22.00 24.79 -9.30
C ARG A 309 -22.14 24.68 -10.82
N GLU A 310 -23.34 24.38 -11.29
CA GLU A 310 -23.56 23.96 -12.68
C GLU A 310 -22.67 22.77 -13.07
N LYS A 311 -21.73 22.98 -14.04
CA LYS A 311 -20.77 21.93 -14.46
C LYS A 311 -19.49 21.89 -13.65
N GLU A 312 -19.22 22.95 -12.87
CA GLU A 312 -18.01 23.07 -12.06
C GLU A 312 -18.08 22.18 -10.80
N LYS A 313 -17.05 21.36 -10.57
CA LYS A 313 -16.91 20.53 -9.37
C LYS A 313 -16.28 21.36 -8.26
N LEU A 314 -16.95 21.48 -7.13
CA LEU A 314 -16.49 22.25 -5.97
C LEU A 314 -15.96 21.33 -4.88
N ASN A 315 -14.98 21.81 -4.12
CA ASN A 315 -14.61 21.14 -2.86
C ASN A 315 -15.75 21.32 -1.84
N PRO A 316 -16.39 20.23 -1.35
CA PRO A 316 -17.51 20.34 -0.42
C PRO A 316 -17.10 20.79 0.98
N GLU A 317 -15.85 20.52 1.41
CA GLU A 317 -15.43 20.70 2.80
C GLU A 317 -15.60 22.14 3.33
N PRO A 318 -15.28 23.20 2.58
CA PRO A 318 -15.49 24.59 3.04
C PRO A 318 -16.96 25.02 3.14
N TRP A 319 -17.91 24.20 2.65
CA TRP A 319 -19.32 24.50 2.66
C TRP A 319 -20.06 23.88 3.84
N LEU A 320 -19.50 22.80 4.37
CA LEU A 320 -20.11 22.00 5.42
C LEU A 320 -19.68 22.48 6.80
N ASN A 321 -20.64 22.49 7.75
CA ASN A 321 -20.37 22.69 9.17
C ASN A 321 -19.87 21.39 9.78
N ARG A 322 -18.65 21.39 10.29
CA ARG A 322 -17.98 20.24 10.93
C ARG A 322 -18.22 20.19 12.40
#